data_168dec98500a503ce239b8f3f880446d
#
_entry.id   168dec98500a503ce239b8f3f880446d
#
_cell.length_a   1.000
_cell.length_b   1.000
_cell.length_c   1.000
_cell.angle_alpha   90.00
_cell.angle_beta   90.00
_cell.angle_gamma   90.00
#
_symmetry.space_group_name_H-M   'P 1'
#
loop_
_entity.id
_entity.type
_entity.pdbx_description
1 polymer ?
#
loop_
_entity_poly.entity_id
_entity_poly.type
_entity_poly.pdbx_seq_one_letter_code
_entity_poly.pdbx_strand_id
1 'polypeptide(L)'
;MAKEFDCGLVVDESHSLGTHGPKGSGLLQELGLTQMVDFVTVSLAKTFAYRAGAILGPNKLAQSLPFVAYPAIFSSTVLPQEVVRLEKTLEVIKAADDKRECLFKRAKELAIGLKRIGFNIRSESQIIALECGSERNTERVRDFLEERDVFGAVFCRPATGRNKNIIRFSVNADMTAQQVDRVLSACQEAFDHPDLEFV
;
A
#
# COMPACT_ATOMS: atom_id res chain seq x y z
N MET A 1 -9.64 8.38 -22.50
CA MET A 1 -8.82 9.54 -22.12
C MET A 1 -7.38 9.43 -22.59
N ALA A 2 -6.44 8.60 -22.03
CA ALA A 2 -5.03 8.63 -22.46
C ALA A 2 -4.85 8.48 -23.99
N LYS A 3 -5.46 7.50 -24.63
CA LYS A 3 -5.43 7.32 -26.09
C LYS A 3 -6.10 8.45 -26.87
N GLU A 4 -7.13 9.06 -26.32
CA GLU A 4 -7.88 10.15 -26.95
C GLU A 4 -7.04 11.44 -27.03
N PHE A 5 -6.18 11.65 -26.04
CA PHE A 5 -5.30 12.82 -25.96
C PHE A 5 -3.84 12.51 -26.33
N ASP A 6 -3.57 11.34 -26.90
CA ASP A 6 -2.20 10.89 -27.27
C ASP A 6 -1.21 11.02 -26.12
N CYS A 7 -1.64 10.63 -24.92
CA CYS A 7 -0.84 10.66 -23.70
C CYS A 7 -0.29 9.29 -23.35
N GLY A 8 0.98 9.23 -22.93
CA GLY A 8 1.54 8.04 -22.32
C GLY A 8 0.92 7.77 -20.94
N LEU A 9 0.56 6.53 -20.67
CA LEU A 9 -0.03 6.09 -19.40
C LEU A 9 1.00 5.37 -18.54
N VAL A 10 1.32 5.97 -17.39
CA VAL A 10 2.19 5.37 -16.37
C VAL A 10 1.34 4.99 -15.17
N VAL A 11 1.44 3.75 -14.70
CA VAL A 11 0.73 3.26 -13.51
C VAL A 11 1.74 2.80 -12.47
N ASP A 12 1.60 3.29 -11.24
CA ASP A 12 2.39 2.81 -10.11
C ASP A 12 1.66 1.66 -9.40
N GLU A 13 2.29 0.48 -9.37
CA GLU A 13 1.79 -0.71 -8.68
C GLU A 13 2.57 -1.04 -7.40
N SER A 14 3.22 -0.05 -6.80
CA SER A 14 4.02 -0.25 -5.58
C SER A 14 3.25 -0.86 -4.40
N HIS A 15 1.93 -0.72 -4.36
CA HIS A 15 1.07 -1.28 -3.33
C HIS A 15 0.20 -2.46 -3.78
N SER A 16 0.21 -2.80 -5.07
CA SER A 16 -0.57 -3.90 -5.64
C SER A 16 0.28 -5.08 -6.08
N LEU A 17 1.50 -4.84 -6.58
CA LEU A 17 2.42 -5.93 -6.94
C LEU A 17 2.73 -6.79 -5.71
N GLY A 18 2.54 -8.10 -5.86
CA GLY A 18 2.73 -9.09 -4.81
C GLY A 18 1.50 -9.32 -3.93
N THR A 19 0.53 -8.39 -3.89
CA THR A 19 -0.71 -8.49 -3.10
C THR A 19 -1.95 -8.75 -3.94
N HIS A 20 -2.06 -8.17 -5.13
CA HIS A 20 -3.21 -8.31 -6.03
C HIS A 20 -2.88 -9.22 -7.21
N GLY A 21 -3.94 -9.77 -7.80
CA GLY A 21 -3.87 -10.60 -8.99
C GLY A 21 -3.31 -12.01 -8.78
N PRO A 22 -3.46 -12.89 -9.76
CA PRO A 22 -2.97 -14.27 -9.69
C PRO A 22 -1.47 -14.29 -9.42
N LYS A 23 -1.04 -15.05 -8.42
CA LYS A 23 0.37 -15.15 -8.01
C LYS A 23 1.00 -13.79 -7.64
N GLY A 24 0.18 -12.80 -7.25
CA GLY A 24 0.66 -11.47 -6.90
C GLY A 24 1.10 -10.63 -8.10
N SER A 25 0.53 -10.84 -9.27
CA SER A 25 0.92 -10.16 -10.52
C SER A 25 0.53 -8.68 -10.61
N GLY A 26 -0.19 -8.16 -9.62
CA GLY A 26 -0.62 -6.76 -9.56
C GLY A 26 -2.07 -6.55 -9.98
N LEU A 27 -2.59 -5.37 -9.68
CA LEU A 27 -3.98 -4.99 -9.94
C LEU A 27 -4.26 -4.82 -11.45
N LEU A 28 -3.30 -4.34 -12.22
CA LEU A 28 -3.45 -4.24 -13.68
C LEU A 28 -3.72 -5.59 -14.33
N GLN A 29 -3.03 -6.63 -13.88
CA GLN A 29 -3.25 -7.99 -14.37
C GLN A 29 -4.60 -8.54 -13.90
N GLU A 30 -4.97 -8.28 -12.66
CA GLU A 30 -6.27 -8.67 -12.08
C GLU A 30 -7.43 -8.09 -12.88
N LEU A 31 -7.31 -6.84 -13.30
CA LEU A 31 -8.33 -6.13 -14.08
C LEU A 31 -8.23 -6.34 -15.60
N GLY A 32 -7.23 -7.08 -16.08
CA GLY A 32 -7.01 -7.29 -17.52
C GLY A 32 -6.56 -6.02 -18.27
N LEU A 33 -5.95 -5.06 -17.57
CA LEU A 33 -5.58 -3.74 -18.12
C LEU A 33 -4.10 -3.63 -18.51
N THR A 34 -3.30 -4.66 -18.34
CA THR A 34 -1.84 -4.64 -18.59
C THR A 34 -1.47 -4.12 -19.98
N GLN A 35 -2.24 -4.48 -21.01
CA GLN A 35 -1.99 -4.06 -22.39
C GLN A 35 -2.43 -2.62 -22.70
N MET A 36 -3.05 -1.94 -21.75
CA MET A 36 -3.55 -0.56 -21.91
C MET A 36 -2.59 0.48 -21.32
N VAL A 37 -1.51 0.03 -20.69
CA VAL A 37 -0.56 0.86 -19.95
C VAL A 37 0.77 0.85 -20.68
N ASP A 38 1.40 2.00 -20.83
CA ASP A 38 2.70 2.12 -21.49
C ASP A 38 3.86 1.75 -20.56
N PHE A 39 3.77 2.17 -19.29
CA PHE A 39 4.79 1.92 -18.28
C PHE A 39 4.16 1.59 -16.93
N VAL A 40 4.77 0.64 -16.23
CA VAL A 40 4.44 0.33 -14.83
C VAL A 40 5.66 0.60 -13.95
N THR A 41 5.47 1.36 -12.88
CA THR A 41 6.50 1.58 -11.86
C THR A 41 6.15 0.82 -10.59
N VAL A 42 7.17 0.29 -9.91
CA VAL A 42 6.99 -0.42 -8.65
C VAL A 42 8.12 -0.13 -7.67
N SER A 43 7.78 0.09 -6.43
CA SER A 43 8.72 0.05 -5.31
C SER A 43 8.84 -1.40 -4.81
N LEU A 44 10.03 -1.95 -4.82
CA LEU A 44 10.31 -3.27 -4.26
C LEU A 44 10.55 -3.22 -2.74
N ALA A 45 10.46 -2.04 -2.11
CA ALA A 45 10.61 -1.88 -0.67
C ALA A 45 9.38 -2.35 0.14
N LYS A 46 8.30 -2.74 -0.51
CA LYS A 46 7.07 -3.24 0.12
C LYS A 46 7.04 -4.77 0.13
N THR A 47 6.30 -5.40 -0.75
CA THR A 47 6.13 -6.88 -0.76
C THR A 47 7.45 -7.63 -0.96
N PHE A 48 8.39 -7.09 -1.73
CA PHE A 48 9.72 -7.69 -1.91
C PHE A 48 10.68 -7.46 -0.74
N ALA A 49 10.33 -6.58 0.22
CA ALA A 49 11.16 -6.23 1.38
C ALA A 49 12.61 -5.87 1.00
N TYR A 50 12.78 -5.19 -0.14
CA TYR A 50 14.10 -4.82 -0.65
C TYR A 50 14.14 -3.38 -1.16
N ARG A 51 15.18 -2.62 -0.79
CA ARG A 51 15.37 -1.23 -1.22
C ARG A 51 15.79 -1.14 -2.69
N ALA A 52 14.82 -1.32 -3.56
CA ALA A 52 14.98 -1.17 -5.01
C ALA A 52 13.65 -0.71 -5.63
N GLY A 53 13.67 -0.41 -6.91
CA GLY A 53 12.51 -0.17 -7.73
C GLY A 53 12.65 -0.87 -9.06
N ALA A 54 11.54 -1.06 -9.76
CA ALA A 54 11.54 -1.58 -11.12
C ALA A 54 10.60 -0.74 -12.00
N ILE A 55 10.94 -0.69 -13.29
CA ILE A 55 10.09 -0.11 -14.31
C ILE A 55 9.87 -1.20 -15.36
N LEU A 56 8.61 -1.50 -15.63
CA LEU A 56 8.19 -2.44 -16.67
C LEU A 56 7.65 -1.65 -17.85
N GLY A 57 8.03 -2.04 -19.05
CA GLY A 57 7.63 -1.35 -20.27
C GLY A 57 8.24 -2.00 -21.51
N PRO A 58 8.18 -1.36 -22.68
CA PRO A 58 8.74 -1.88 -23.92
C PRO A 58 10.25 -2.14 -23.81
N ASN A 59 10.76 -3.13 -24.57
CA ASN A 59 12.19 -3.47 -24.59
C ASN A 59 13.11 -2.28 -24.87
N LYS A 60 12.68 -1.32 -25.69
CA LYS A 60 13.44 -0.09 -25.96
C LYS A 60 13.72 0.73 -24.68
N LEU A 61 12.77 0.72 -23.73
CA LEU A 61 12.97 1.37 -22.44
C LEU A 61 14.11 0.72 -21.66
N ALA A 62 14.11 -0.61 -21.55
CA ALA A 62 15.15 -1.36 -20.84
C ALA A 62 16.55 -1.10 -21.43
N GLN A 63 16.65 -0.95 -22.74
CA GLN A 63 17.90 -0.63 -23.44
C GLN A 63 18.36 0.81 -23.21
N SER A 64 17.43 1.75 -23.03
CA SER A 64 17.75 3.19 -22.91
C SER A 64 18.02 3.62 -21.45
N LEU A 65 17.29 3.06 -20.48
CA LEU A 65 17.33 3.49 -19.08
C LEU A 65 18.75 3.52 -18.48
N PRO A 66 19.63 2.52 -18.70
CA PRO A 66 20.98 2.57 -18.14
C PRO A 66 21.81 3.78 -18.58
N PHE A 67 21.45 4.42 -19.68
CA PHE A 67 22.18 5.56 -20.25
C PHE A 67 21.53 6.93 -20.01
N VAL A 68 20.26 6.96 -19.59
CA VAL A 68 19.51 8.22 -19.44
C VAL A 68 18.93 8.41 -18.03
N ALA A 69 18.80 7.36 -17.23
CA ALA A 69 18.28 7.45 -15.90
C ALA A 69 19.37 7.83 -14.89
N TYR A 70 19.30 9.04 -14.36
CA TYR A 70 20.28 9.53 -13.39
C TYR A 70 20.50 8.60 -12.18
N PRO A 71 19.48 7.96 -11.60
CA PRO A 71 19.70 6.99 -10.53
C PRO A 71 20.53 5.77 -10.98
N ALA A 72 20.41 5.34 -12.23
CA ALA A 72 21.20 4.22 -12.76
C ALA A 72 22.66 4.61 -13.06
N ILE A 73 22.91 5.89 -13.38
CA ILE A 73 24.22 6.38 -13.78
C ILE A 73 25.03 6.90 -12.58
N PHE A 74 24.40 7.71 -11.71
CA PHE A 74 25.08 8.54 -10.70
C PHE A 74 24.83 8.08 -9.26
N SER A 75 23.95 7.12 -9.03
CA SER A 75 23.74 6.55 -7.69
C SER A 75 23.99 5.03 -7.73
N SER A 76 23.72 4.38 -6.61
CA SER A 76 23.98 2.96 -6.48
C SER A 76 22.99 2.15 -7.31
N THR A 77 23.41 1.65 -8.45
CA THR A 77 22.65 0.67 -9.23
C THR A 77 22.56 -0.67 -8.48
N VAL A 78 21.53 -1.45 -8.81
CA VAL A 78 21.32 -2.79 -8.21
C VAL A 78 22.44 -3.72 -8.66
N LEU A 79 23.05 -4.42 -7.70
CA LEU A 79 24.14 -5.35 -7.95
C LEU A 79 23.61 -6.72 -8.41
N PRO A 80 24.40 -7.54 -9.14
CA PRO A 80 23.96 -8.85 -9.61
C PRO A 80 23.44 -9.80 -8.53
N GLN A 81 24.08 -9.84 -7.36
CA GLN A 81 23.61 -10.65 -6.21
C GLN A 81 22.27 -10.17 -5.66
N GLU A 82 21.97 -8.88 -5.76
CA GLU A 82 20.68 -8.32 -5.36
C GLU A 82 19.57 -8.74 -6.32
N VAL A 83 19.87 -8.82 -7.62
CA VAL A 83 18.94 -9.35 -8.63
C VAL A 83 18.59 -10.80 -8.34
N VAL A 84 19.60 -11.64 -8.02
CA VAL A 84 19.38 -13.05 -7.64
C VAL A 84 18.48 -13.15 -6.39
N ARG A 85 18.70 -12.29 -5.39
CA ARG A 85 17.84 -12.22 -4.21
C ARG A 85 16.40 -11.85 -4.58
N LEU A 86 16.22 -10.84 -5.43
CA LEU A 86 14.89 -10.41 -5.88
C LEU A 86 14.18 -11.52 -6.65
N GLU A 87 14.89 -12.28 -7.48
CA GLU A 87 14.35 -13.44 -8.19
C GLU A 87 13.84 -14.50 -7.21
N LYS A 88 14.61 -14.85 -6.18
CA LYS A 88 14.18 -15.78 -5.13
C LYS A 88 12.98 -15.26 -4.34
N THR A 89 12.96 -13.97 -4.03
CA THR A 89 11.80 -13.35 -3.38
C THR A 89 10.56 -13.42 -4.27
N LEU A 90 10.71 -13.22 -5.58
CA LEU A 90 9.61 -13.34 -6.53
C LEU A 90 9.02 -14.77 -6.57
N GLU A 91 9.87 -15.81 -6.49
CA GLU A 91 9.42 -17.20 -6.39
C GLU A 91 8.53 -17.41 -5.14
N VAL A 92 8.96 -16.88 -3.99
CA VAL A 92 8.19 -16.94 -2.72
C VAL A 92 6.86 -16.20 -2.86
N ILE A 93 6.87 -15.00 -3.43
CA ILE A 93 5.64 -14.20 -3.65
C ILE A 93 4.66 -14.93 -4.55
N LYS A 94 5.14 -15.53 -5.64
CA LYS A 94 4.31 -16.32 -6.57
C LYS A 94 3.63 -17.51 -5.90
N ALA A 95 4.29 -18.14 -4.94
CA ALA A 95 3.78 -19.30 -4.23
C ALA A 95 2.84 -18.96 -3.05
N ALA A 96 2.64 -17.69 -2.72
CA ALA A 96 1.95 -17.24 -1.51
C ALA A 96 0.48 -16.83 -1.75
N ASP A 97 -0.30 -17.58 -2.55
CA ASP A 97 -1.72 -17.29 -2.78
C ASP A 97 -2.56 -17.44 -1.50
N ASP A 98 -2.24 -18.41 -0.65
CA ASP A 98 -2.84 -18.62 0.67
C ASP A 98 -2.66 -17.40 1.59
N LYS A 99 -1.47 -16.80 1.59
CA LYS A 99 -1.18 -15.57 2.35
C LYS A 99 -1.96 -14.37 1.81
N ARG A 100 -2.13 -14.25 0.49
CA ARG A 100 -2.96 -13.20 -0.11
C ARG A 100 -4.43 -13.33 0.31
N GLU A 101 -4.94 -14.55 0.32
CA GLU A 101 -6.30 -14.83 0.79
C GLU A 101 -6.47 -14.43 2.26
N CYS A 102 -5.53 -14.82 3.13
CA CYS A 102 -5.51 -14.38 4.53
C CYS A 102 -5.45 -12.85 4.67
N LEU A 103 -4.59 -12.19 3.89
CA LEU A 103 -4.44 -10.74 3.88
C LEU A 103 -5.77 -10.03 3.62
N PHE A 104 -6.45 -10.38 2.53
CA PHE A 104 -7.72 -9.75 2.16
C PHE A 104 -8.86 -10.13 3.11
N LYS A 105 -8.86 -11.33 3.66
CA LYS A 105 -9.79 -11.72 4.71
C LYS A 105 -9.66 -10.80 5.93
N ARG A 106 -8.45 -10.60 6.45
CA ARG A 106 -8.19 -9.72 7.60
C ARG A 106 -8.47 -8.26 7.31
N ALA A 107 -8.11 -7.78 6.13
CA ALA A 107 -8.43 -6.41 5.71
C ALA A 107 -9.95 -6.17 5.65
N LYS A 108 -10.70 -7.13 5.12
CA LYS A 108 -12.16 -7.07 5.05
C LYS A 108 -12.80 -7.10 6.43
N GLU A 109 -12.34 -7.99 7.33
CA GLU A 109 -12.79 -8.06 8.72
C GLU A 109 -12.60 -6.72 9.42
N LEU A 110 -11.40 -6.14 9.34
CA LEU A 110 -11.08 -4.84 9.93
C LEU A 110 -11.93 -3.71 9.33
N ALA A 111 -12.02 -3.62 8.00
CA ALA A 111 -12.80 -2.57 7.34
C ALA A 111 -14.29 -2.63 7.71
N ILE A 112 -14.88 -3.83 7.77
CA ILE A 112 -16.28 -4.02 8.18
C ILE A 112 -16.46 -3.63 9.65
N GLY A 113 -15.54 -4.03 10.53
CA GLY A 113 -15.59 -3.68 11.95
C GLY A 113 -15.54 -2.18 12.15
N LEU A 114 -14.61 -1.49 11.50
CA LEU A 114 -14.49 -0.03 11.58
C LEU A 114 -15.73 0.70 11.04
N LYS A 115 -16.32 0.23 9.93
CA LYS A 115 -17.60 0.76 9.42
C LYS A 115 -18.74 0.58 10.42
N ARG A 116 -18.80 -0.52 11.16
CA ARG A 116 -19.82 -0.76 12.20
C ARG A 116 -19.66 0.16 13.40
N ILE A 117 -18.44 0.54 13.75
CA ILE A 117 -18.15 1.53 14.79
C ILE A 117 -18.66 2.92 14.37
N GLY A 118 -18.65 3.24 13.09
CA GLY A 118 -19.10 4.52 12.54
C GLY A 118 -18.06 5.25 11.70
N PHE A 119 -16.86 4.67 11.49
CA PHE A 119 -15.84 5.28 10.66
C PHE A 119 -16.21 5.25 9.16
N ASN A 120 -15.93 6.35 8.47
CA ASN A 120 -16.11 6.46 7.03
C ASN A 120 -14.95 5.78 6.29
N ILE A 121 -14.98 4.45 6.17
CA ILE A 121 -13.95 3.67 5.51
C ILE A 121 -14.26 3.53 4.02
N ARG A 122 -13.43 4.12 3.17
CA ARG A 122 -13.53 4.06 1.70
C ARG A 122 -12.58 3.02 1.08
N SER A 123 -11.64 2.49 1.86
CA SER A 123 -10.67 1.53 1.38
C SER A 123 -11.30 0.17 1.09
N GLU A 124 -10.90 -0.44 -0.03
CA GLU A 124 -11.30 -1.80 -0.43
C GLU A 124 -10.07 -2.73 -0.56
N SER A 125 -8.94 -2.32 0.01
CA SER A 125 -7.66 -3.04 -0.06
C SER A 125 -7.10 -3.34 1.32
N GLN A 126 -5.89 -3.88 1.38
CA GLN A 126 -5.15 -4.10 2.63
C GLN A 126 -4.69 -2.80 3.33
N ILE A 127 -4.92 -1.67 2.71
CA ILE A 127 -4.60 -0.35 3.27
C ILE A 127 -5.91 0.32 3.68
N ILE A 128 -6.04 0.60 4.98
CA ILE A 128 -7.26 1.16 5.55
C ILE A 128 -6.91 2.50 6.19
N ALA A 129 -7.66 3.54 5.85
CA ALA A 129 -7.44 4.89 6.34
C ALA A 129 -8.60 5.35 7.22
N LEU A 130 -8.28 5.89 8.41
CA LEU A 130 -9.18 6.65 9.26
C LEU A 130 -8.99 8.14 8.98
N GLU A 131 -10.03 8.84 8.58
CA GLU A 131 -9.99 10.30 8.42
C GLU A 131 -10.14 10.97 9.80
N CYS A 132 -9.06 11.66 10.24
CA CYS A 132 -8.97 12.30 11.55
C CYS A 132 -9.04 13.84 11.49
N GLY A 133 -9.30 14.42 10.32
CA GLY A 133 -9.50 15.85 10.15
C GLY A 133 -8.23 16.68 10.32
N SER A 134 -8.13 17.47 11.40
CA SER A 134 -7.00 18.37 11.65
C SER A 134 -5.72 17.62 12.03
N GLU A 135 -4.56 18.23 11.79
CA GLU A 135 -3.24 17.66 12.13
C GLU A 135 -3.15 17.37 13.63
N ARG A 136 -3.54 18.36 14.47
CA ARG A 136 -3.55 18.22 15.92
C ARG A 136 -4.43 17.06 16.40
N ASN A 137 -5.60 16.89 15.81
CA ASN A 137 -6.48 15.78 16.18
C ASN A 137 -5.90 14.44 15.73
N THR A 138 -5.29 14.40 14.54
CA THR A 138 -4.65 13.18 14.03
C THR A 138 -3.50 12.71 14.93
N GLU A 139 -2.68 13.64 15.46
CA GLU A 139 -1.65 13.34 16.44
C GLU A 139 -2.23 12.79 17.75
N ARG A 140 -3.31 13.39 18.25
CA ARG A 140 -4.00 12.91 19.47
C ARG A 140 -4.59 11.51 19.29
N VAL A 141 -5.21 11.26 18.14
CA VAL A 141 -5.72 9.92 17.81
C VAL A 141 -4.58 8.90 17.71
N ARG A 142 -3.44 9.27 17.10
CA ARG A 142 -2.23 8.42 17.07
C ARG A 142 -1.79 8.08 18.50
N ASP A 143 -1.57 9.08 19.33
CA ASP A 143 -1.08 8.88 20.70
C ASP A 143 -2.03 7.99 21.50
N PHE A 144 -3.34 8.21 21.36
CA PHE A 144 -4.38 7.40 22.00
C PHE A 144 -4.33 5.93 21.57
N LEU A 145 -4.11 5.66 20.27
CA LEU A 145 -4.00 4.31 19.74
C LEU A 145 -2.68 3.63 20.15
N GLU A 146 -1.56 4.37 20.12
CA GLU A 146 -0.24 3.85 20.52
C GLU A 146 -0.19 3.47 22.00
N GLU A 147 -0.86 4.20 22.90
CA GLU A 147 -1.04 3.82 24.30
C GLU A 147 -1.76 2.47 24.49
N ARG A 148 -2.45 1.99 23.42
CA ARG A 148 -3.16 0.70 23.38
C ARG A 148 -2.43 -0.34 22.52
N ASP A 149 -1.16 -0.11 22.22
CA ASP A 149 -0.32 -0.92 21.33
C ASP A 149 -0.91 -1.09 19.91
N VAL A 150 -1.62 -0.09 19.40
CA VAL A 150 -2.14 -0.05 18.04
C VAL A 150 -1.40 1.05 17.27
N PHE A 151 -0.63 0.64 16.27
CA PHE A 151 0.24 1.52 15.49
C PHE A 151 -0.31 1.71 14.09
N GLY A 152 -0.51 2.97 13.70
CA GLY A 152 -0.88 3.40 12.37
C GLY A 152 0.05 4.48 11.86
N ALA A 153 0.25 4.54 10.54
CA ALA A 153 1.06 5.59 9.93
C ALA A 153 0.25 6.88 9.78
N VAL A 154 0.76 7.97 10.34
CA VAL A 154 0.18 9.31 10.22
C VAL A 154 0.52 9.93 8.88
N PHE A 155 -0.49 10.45 8.18
CA PHE A 155 -0.33 11.22 6.96
C PHE A 155 -0.99 12.59 7.11
N CYS A 156 -0.15 13.62 7.06
CA CYS A 156 -0.54 15.03 7.10
C CYS A 156 -0.11 15.73 5.80
N ARG A 157 -0.39 17.01 5.68
CA ARG A 157 0.08 17.81 4.55
C ARG A 157 1.61 17.71 4.42
N PRO A 158 2.13 17.69 3.20
CA PRO A 158 1.45 17.79 1.89
C PRO A 158 0.87 16.49 1.34
N ALA A 159 1.03 15.34 2.04
CA ALA A 159 0.55 14.03 1.57
C ALA A 159 -0.99 13.93 1.55
N THR A 160 -1.66 14.75 2.35
CA THR A 160 -3.12 14.84 2.41
C THR A 160 -3.59 16.28 2.16
N GLY A 161 -4.87 16.45 1.83
CA GLY A 161 -5.50 17.77 1.75
C GLY A 161 -5.64 18.43 3.12
N ARG A 162 -5.96 19.73 3.14
CA ARG A 162 -6.21 20.48 4.39
C ARG A 162 -7.37 19.84 5.18
N ASN A 163 -7.15 19.55 6.45
CA ASN A 163 -8.10 18.90 7.36
C ASN A 163 -8.62 17.53 6.85
N LYS A 164 -7.78 16.83 6.06
CA LYS A 164 -8.04 15.47 5.58
C LYS A 164 -6.92 14.53 5.97
N ASN A 165 -6.34 14.79 7.14
CA ASN A 165 -5.26 13.95 7.66
C ASN A 165 -5.81 12.61 8.09
N ILE A 166 -4.98 11.59 7.96
CA ILE A 166 -5.40 10.22 8.18
C ILE A 166 -4.41 9.47 9.07
N ILE A 167 -4.92 8.46 9.76
CA ILE A 167 -4.12 7.34 10.26
C ILE A 167 -4.35 6.16 9.35
N ARG A 168 -3.26 5.61 8.80
CA ARG A 168 -3.29 4.50 7.86
C ARG A 168 -2.87 3.21 8.53
N PHE A 169 -3.73 2.24 8.53
CA PHE A 169 -3.41 0.85 8.85
C PHE A 169 -2.99 0.11 7.60
N SER A 170 -1.89 -0.64 7.69
CA SER A 170 -1.44 -1.55 6.64
C SER A 170 -1.54 -2.97 7.18
N VAL A 171 -2.59 -3.68 6.75
CA VAL A 171 -2.83 -5.06 7.15
C VAL A 171 -1.77 -5.97 6.52
N ASN A 172 -1.33 -6.99 7.24
CA ASN A 172 -0.43 -8.01 6.72
C ASN A 172 -1.04 -9.42 6.82
N ALA A 173 -0.47 -10.35 6.09
CA ALA A 173 -1.02 -11.70 5.97
C ALA A 173 -0.93 -12.53 7.26
N ASP A 174 0.01 -12.22 8.14
CA ASP A 174 0.24 -12.94 9.39
C ASP A 174 -0.58 -12.34 10.57
N MET A 175 -1.38 -11.30 10.29
CA MET A 175 -2.27 -10.70 11.29
C MET A 175 -3.33 -11.71 11.76
N THR A 176 -3.41 -11.91 13.07
CA THR A 176 -4.38 -12.83 13.69
C THR A 176 -5.76 -12.17 13.87
N ALA A 177 -6.82 -12.97 14.07
CA ALA A 177 -8.14 -12.45 14.39
C ALA A 177 -8.12 -11.63 15.69
N GLN A 178 -7.40 -12.11 16.71
CA GLN A 178 -7.25 -11.42 17.99
C GLN A 178 -6.59 -10.04 17.84
N GLN A 179 -5.64 -9.90 16.91
CA GLN A 179 -5.05 -8.58 16.62
C GLN A 179 -6.03 -7.65 15.90
N VAL A 180 -6.88 -8.18 15.01
CA VAL A 180 -7.97 -7.39 14.40
C VAL A 180 -8.94 -6.91 15.48
N ASP A 181 -9.36 -7.80 16.39
CA ASP A 181 -10.28 -7.45 17.49
C ASP A 181 -9.66 -6.39 18.41
N ARG A 182 -8.36 -6.47 18.69
CA ARG A 182 -7.64 -5.44 19.47
C ARG A 182 -7.66 -4.08 18.79
N VAL A 183 -7.40 -4.03 17.48
CA VAL A 183 -7.47 -2.77 16.71
C VAL A 183 -8.89 -2.22 16.76
N LEU A 184 -9.91 -3.06 16.57
CA LEU A 184 -11.31 -2.64 16.62
C LEU A 184 -11.69 -2.11 18.00
N SER A 185 -11.28 -2.77 19.09
CA SER A 185 -11.55 -2.30 20.46
C SER A 185 -10.90 -0.94 20.72
N ALA A 186 -9.64 -0.74 20.37
CA ALA A 186 -8.96 0.54 20.52
C ALA A 186 -9.60 1.65 19.68
N CYS A 187 -10.02 1.32 18.44
CA CYS A 187 -10.74 2.27 17.58
C CYS A 187 -12.14 2.61 18.13
N GLN A 188 -12.85 1.64 18.72
CA GLN A 188 -14.14 1.93 19.37
C GLN A 188 -13.96 2.89 20.55
N GLU A 189 -12.98 2.64 21.43
CA GLU A 189 -12.67 3.54 22.53
C GLU A 189 -12.27 4.95 22.04
N ALA A 190 -11.51 5.03 20.94
CA ALA A 190 -11.16 6.32 20.33
C ALA A 190 -12.38 7.04 19.76
N PHE A 191 -13.30 6.30 19.12
CA PHE A 191 -14.53 6.86 18.54
C PHE A 191 -15.47 7.41 19.61
N ASP A 192 -15.55 6.76 20.77
CA ASP A 192 -16.37 7.16 21.89
C ASP A 192 -15.70 8.24 22.77
N HIS A 193 -14.43 8.59 22.49
CA HIS A 193 -13.69 9.55 23.32
C HIS A 193 -14.12 10.99 23.02
N PRO A 194 -14.57 11.78 24.05
CA PRO A 194 -15.17 13.10 23.85
C PRO A 194 -14.24 14.15 23.23
N ASP A 195 -12.94 13.96 23.35
CA ASP A 195 -11.93 14.91 22.87
C ASP A 195 -11.33 14.53 21.51
N LEU A 196 -11.75 13.43 20.89
CA LEU A 196 -11.29 13.00 19.58
C LEU A 196 -12.39 13.17 18.53
N GLU A 197 -12.03 13.59 17.34
CA GLU A 197 -12.97 13.87 16.25
C GLU A 197 -12.65 12.97 15.03
N PHE A 198 -13.69 12.50 14.37
CA PHE A 198 -13.59 11.72 13.13
C PHE A 198 -14.53 12.29 12.07
N VAL A 199 -14.15 12.17 10.76
CA VAL A 199 -14.84 12.80 9.63
C VAL A 199 -15.51 11.75 8.75
#